data_1d18ee556318c5a52fbd6c4088cbd6e3
#
_entry.id   1d18ee556318c5a52fbd6c4088cbd6e3
#
_cell.length_a   1.000
_cell.length_b   1.000
_cell.length_c   1.000
_cell.angle_alpha   90.00
_cell.angle_beta   90.00
_cell.angle_gamma   90.00
#
_symmetry.space_group_name_H-M   'P 1'
#
loop_
_entity.id
_entity.type
_entity.pdbx_description
1 polymer ?
#
loop_
_entity_poly.entity_id
_entity_poly.type
_entity_poly.pdbx_seq_one_letter_code
_entity_poly.pdbx_strand_id
1 'polypeptide(L)'
;MDINWKNEGAEAVERLRGMIRFDTVNPPGNERSLVEWLAAELRAEGLAPEVIVSEGERANLAVRLKGDGSERPLLLMSHLDVVPVEQDRWSCPPFAAEVQDGFVYGRGAIDSKLTGAVQLQVLLLCHRLGLDLKRDLVLVAAADEERGGVYGMQWLV
;
A
#
# COMPACT_ATOMS: atom_id res chain seq x y z
N MET A 1 22.94 8.10 -12.54
CA MET A 1 22.38 6.99 -11.72
C MET A 1 21.54 6.15 -12.66
N ASP A 2 21.87 4.88 -12.84
CA ASP A 2 21.21 4.05 -13.85
C ASP A 2 20.18 3.14 -13.13
N ILE A 3 18.89 3.43 -13.32
CA ILE A 3 17.80 2.71 -12.67
C ILE A 3 17.33 1.59 -13.58
N ASN A 4 17.30 0.38 -13.07
CA ASN A 4 16.73 -0.76 -13.79
C ASN A 4 15.19 -0.77 -13.66
N TRP A 5 14.53 0.04 -14.46
CA TRP A 5 13.07 0.18 -14.46
C TRP A 5 12.30 -1.13 -14.65
N LYS A 6 12.91 -2.11 -15.33
CA LYS A 6 12.29 -3.43 -15.50
C LYS A 6 12.20 -4.18 -14.16
N ASN A 7 13.26 -4.13 -13.36
CA ASN A 7 13.26 -4.75 -12.04
C ASN A 7 12.34 -4.01 -11.07
N GLU A 8 12.39 -2.67 -11.05
CA GLU A 8 11.51 -1.86 -10.20
C GLU A 8 10.03 -2.12 -10.51
N GLY A 9 9.69 -2.21 -11.80
CA GLY A 9 8.33 -2.57 -12.23
C GLY A 9 7.93 -3.99 -11.80
N ALA A 10 8.84 -4.96 -11.91
CA ALA A 10 8.58 -6.33 -11.47
C ALA A 10 8.35 -6.41 -9.95
N GLU A 11 9.15 -5.71 -9.13
CA GLU A 11 8.95 -5.62 -7.69
C GLU A 11 7.60 -4.98 -7.33
N ALA A 12 7.23 -3.88 -8.01
CA ALA A 12 5.94 -3.23 -7.79
C ALA A 12 4.76 -4.17 -8.11
N VAL A 13 4.86 -4.95 -9.19
CA VAL A 13 3.84 -5.96 -9.56
C VAL A 13 3.76 -7.06 -8.50
N GLU A 14 4.87 -7.60 -8.02
CA GLU A 14 4.85 -8.64 -6.99
C GLU A 14 4.30 -8.09 -5.65
N ARG A 15 4.61 -6.84 -5.30
CA ARG A 15 4.01 -6.19 -4.12
C ARG A 15 2.51 -6.01 -4.27
N LEU A 16 2.03 -5.54 -5.43
CA LEU A 16 0.60 -5.47 -5.72
C LEU A 16 -0.07 -6.84 -5.57
N ARG A 17 0.53 -7.88 -6.12
CA ARG A 17 0.02 -9.24 -5.99
C ARG A 17 -0.01 -9.72 -4.54
N GLY A 18 1.04 -9.41 -3.78
CA GLY A 18 1.09 -9.64 -2.33
C GLY A 18 -0.06 -8.97 -1.61
N MET A 19 -0.29 -7.67 -1.87
CA MET A 19 -1.39 -6.91 -1.27
C MET A 19 -2.77 -7.48 -1.63
N ILE A 20 -2.99 -7.90 -2.89
CA ILE A 20 -4.27 -8.46 -3.34
C ILE A 20 -4.63 -9.75 -2.59
N ARG A 21 -3.63 -10.58 -2.22
CA ARG A 21 -3.86 -11.85 -1.51
C ARG A 21 -4.44 -11.70 -0.12
N PHE A 22 -4.38 -10.50 0.46
CA PHE A 22 -5.09 -10.19 1.69
C PHE A 22 -6.53 -9.81 1.38
N ASP A 23 -7.48 -10.57 1.93
CA ASP A 23 -8.90 -10.24 1.87
C ASP A 23 -9.17 -9.12 2.89
N THR A 24 -9.24 -7.90 2.39
CA THR A 24 -9.52 -6.68 3.17
C THR A 24 -10.89 -6.11 2.83
N VAL A 25 -11.87 -7.01 2.59
CA VAL A 25 -13.25 -6.60 2.30
C VAL A 25 -13.83 -5.77 3.44
N ASN A 26 -14.43 -4.66 3.11
CA ASN A 26 -15.10 -3.75 4.02
C ASN A 26 -16.60 -3.58 3.64
N PRO A 27 -17.56 -3.97 4.50
CA PRO A 27 -17.38 -4.57 5.82
C PRO A 27 -16.93 -6.04 5.81
N PRO A 28 -16.35 -6.57 6.90
CA PRO A 28 -16.12 -5.91 8.19
C PRO A 28 -14.90 -4.99 8.25
N GLY A 29 -13.94 -5.12 7.33
CA GLY A 29 -12.63 -4.48 7.36
C GLY A 29 -11.65 -5.19 8.32
N ASN A 30 -10.50 -5.59 7.80
CA ASN A 30 -9.49 -6.40 8.48
C ASN A 30 -8.10 -6.13 7.87
N GLU A 31 -7.78 -4.86 7.76
CA GLU A 31 -6.56 -4.39 7.10
C GLU A 31 -5.29 -4.71 7.87
N ARG A 32 -5.40 -5.03 9.16
CA ARG A 32 -4.27 -5.20 10.08
C ARG A 32 -3.22 -6.18 9.58
N SER A 33 -3.63 -7.36 9.11
CA SER A 33 -2.69 -8.36 8.60
C SER A 33 -1.91 -7.87 7.38
N LEU A 34 -2.56 -7.13 6.48
CA LEU A 34 -1.91 -6.49 5.33
C LEU A 34 -0.94 -5.40 5.79
N VAL A 35 -1.35 -4.56 6.74
CA VAL A 35 -0.52 -3.49 7.30
C VAL A 35 0.72 -4.06 7.98
N GLU A 36 0.58 -5.14 8.76
CA GLU A 36 1.70 -5.81 9.43
C GLU A 36 2.67 -6.43 8.40
N TRP A 37 2.16 -7.02 7.32
CA TRP A 37 2.97 -7.54 6.23
C TRP A 37 3.77 -6.44 5.53
N LEU A 38 3.13 -5.32 5.15
CA LEU A 38 3.80 -4.16 4.54
C LEU A 38 4.84 -3.55 5.48
N ALA A 39 4.52 -3.46 6.77
CA ALA A 39 5.45 -2.96 7.77
C ALA A 39 6.68 -3.86 7.92
N ALA A 40 6.52 -5.17 7.81
CA ALA A 40 7.65 -6.11 7.83
C ALA A 40 8.56 -5.92 6.61
N GLU A 41 8.00 -5.75 5.40
CA GLU A 41 8.79 -5.43 4.19
C GLU A 41 9.59 -4.14 4.36
N LEU A 42 8.94 -3.08 4.84
CA LEU A 42 9.60 -1.77 5.02
C LEU A 42 10.71 -1.82 6.09
N ARG A 43 10.51 -2.60 7.17
CA ARG A 43 11.56 -2.81 8.19
C ARG A 43 12.75 -3.59 7.63
N ALA A 44 12.52 -4.56 6.75
CA ALA A 44 13.59 -5.31 6.10
C ALA A 44 14.46 -4.41 5.20
N GLU A 45 13.89 -3.33 4.67
CA GLU A 45 14.60 -2.28 3.93
C GLU A 45 15.27 -1.23 4.83
N GLY A 46 15.18 -1.36 6.16
CA GLY A 46 15.78 -0.42 7.11
C GLY A 46 14.94 0.82 7.41
N LEU A 47 13.68 0.85 6.97
CA LEU A 47 12.74 1.92 7.30
C LEU A 47 12.04 1.66 8.64
N ALA A 48 11.43 2.70 9.21
CA ALA A 48 10.71 2.65 10.48
C ALA A 48 9.21 2.94 10.27
N PRO A 49 8.44 1.98 9.72
CA PRO A 49 7.00 2.15 9.57
C PRO A 49 6.27 2.08 10.91
N GLU A 50 5.20 2.84 11.02
CA GLU A 50 4.26 2.81 12.12
C GLU A 50 3.01 2.01 11.72
N VAL A 51 2.64 1.04 12.54
CA VAL A 51 1.37 0.31 12.46
C VAL A 51 0.42 0.97 13.44
N ILE A 52 -0.62 1.61 12.93
CA ILE A 52 -1.54 2.43 13.71
C ILE A 52 -2.89 1.73 13.74
N VAL A 53 -3.16 0.98 14.82
CA VAL A 53 -4.43 0.29 15.03
C VAL A 53 -5.48 1.30 15.48
N SER A 54 -6.56 1.44 14.72
CA SER A 54 -7.69 2.29 15.08
C SER A 54 -8.71 1.55 15.92
N GLU A 55 -9.12 0.34 15.51
CA GLU A 55 -10.05 -0.52 16.29
C GLU A 55 -9.96 -1.97 15.78
N GLY A 56 -9.84 -2.93 16.69
CA GLY A 56 -9.85 -4.36 16.37
C GLY A 56 -8.84 -4.75 15.28
N GLU A 57 -9.33 -5.22 14.15
CA GLU A 57 -8.52 -5.59 12.99
C GLU A 57 -8.36 -4.44 11.96
N ARG A 58 -8.81 -3.23 12.31
CA ARG A 58 -8.66 -2.03 11.50
C ARG A 58 -7.32 -1.36 11.81
N ALA A 59 -6.47 -1.24 10.83
CA ALA A 59 -5.16 -0.62 11.00
C ALA A 59 -4.74 0.16 9.76
N ASN A 60 -3.90 1.17 10.02
CA ASN A 60 -3.31 2.06 9.04
C ASN A 60 -1.79 1.90 9.07
N LEU A 61 -1.13 2.12 7.95
CA LEU A 61 0.32 2.16 7.85
C LEU A 61 0.77 3.59 7.60
N ALA A 62 1.76 4.06 8.36
CA ALA A 62 2.46 5.29 8.06
C ALA A 62 3.97 5.03 7.99
N VAL A 63 4.66 5.66 7.04
CA VAL A 63 6.11 5.64 6.96
C VAL A 63 6.62 6.99 6.43
N ARG A 64 7.72 7.46 6.98
CA ARG A 64 8.34 8.73 6.61
C ARG A 64 9.79 8.52 6.17
N LEU A 65 10.11 8.98 4.98
CA LEU A 65 11.47 9.17 4.49
C LEU A 65 11.82 10.65 4.65
N LYS A 66 12.82 10.95 5.49
CA LYS A 66 13.20 12.32 5.80
C LYS A 66 13.95 12.99 4.66
N GLY A 67 13.60 14.23 4.38
CA GLY A 67 14.38 15.18 3.58
C GLY A 67 15.12 16.19 4.45
N ASP A 68 15.71 17.22 3.83
CA ASP A 68 16.44 18.29 4.52
C ASP A 68 15.50 19.34 5.18
N GLY A 69 14.20 19.26 4.89
CA GLY A 69 13.17 20.14 5.45
C GLY A 69 13.08 21.52 4.80
N SER A 70 13.80 21.79 3.71
CA SER A 70 13.73 23.07 2.98
C SER A 70 12.39 23.31 2.29
N GLU A 71 11.62 22.25 2.05
CA GLU A 71 10.27 22.30 1.48
C GLU A 71 9.26 21.55 2.35
N ARG A 72 7.95 21.86 2.18
CA ARG A 72 6.87 21.19 2.90
C ARG A 72 6.81 19.71 2.56
N PRO A 73 6.48 18.82 3.51
CA PRO A 73 6.30 17.39 3.26
C PRO A 73 5.33 17.09 2.11
N LEU A 74 5.59 16.01 1.40
CA LEU A 74 4.68 15.43 0.42
C LEU A 74 4.03 14.19 1.04
N LEU A 75 2.70 14.20 1.09
CA LEU A 75 1.91 13.04 1.50
C LEU A 75 1.51 12.21 0.26
N LEU A 76 1.88 10.95 0.28
CA LEU A 76 1.40 9.89 -0.62
C LEU A 76 0.34 9.09 0.13
N MET A 77 -0.85 8.98 -0.44
CA MET A 77 -1.98 8.36 0.25
C MET A 77 -2.72 7.38 -0.66
N SER A 78 -3.07 6.24 -0.10
CA SER A 78 -3.93 5.22 -0.69
C SER A 78 -4.72 4.51 0.39
N HIS A 79 -5.74 3.72 0.01
CA HIS A 79 -6.45 2.87 0.96
C HIS A 79 -6.15 1.39 0.73
N LEU A 80 -6.42 0.59 1.75
CA LEU A 80 -6.12 -0.84 1.79
C LEU A 80 -7.37 -1.71 1.75
N ASP A 81 -8.50 -1.19 2.22
CA ASP A 81 -9.77 -1.89 2.16
C ASP A 81 -10.33 -1.95 0.72
N VAL A 82 -11.23 -2.87 0.51
CA VAL A 82 -11.87 -3.11 -0.78
C VAL A 82 -13.35 -3.43 -0.61
N VAL A 83 -14.17 -3.10 -1.60
CA VAL A 83 -15.58 -3.48 -1.62
C VAL A 83 -15.77 -5.01 -1.71
N PRO A 84 -16.91 -5.54 -1.26
CA PRO A 84 -17.25 -6.96 -1.37
C PRO A 84 -17.16 -7.51 -2.79
N VAL A 85 -17.04 -8.83 -2.89
CA VAL A 85 -16.96 -9.56 -4.15
C VAL A 85 -18.19 -10.45 -4.33
N GLU A 86 -18.72 -10.48 -5.54
CA GLU A 86 -19.70 -11.48 -5.98
C GLU A 86 -18.93 -12.58 -6.72
N GLN A 87 -18.53 -13.63 -6.02
CA GLN A 87 -17.58 -14.65 -6.49
C GLN A 87 -17.96 -15.27 -7.83
N ASP A 88 -19.27 -15.46 -8.06
CA ASP A 88 -19.81 -16.05 -9.30
C ASP A 88 -19.60 -15.16 -10.55
N ARG A 89 -19.24 -13.91 -10.36
CA ARG A 89 -18.96 -12.95 -11.45
C ARG A 89 -17.47 -12.82 -11.79
N TRP A 90 -16.62 -13.57 -11.11
CA TRP A 90 -15.18 -13.53 -11.35
C TRP A 90 -14.73 -14.73 -12.19
N SER A 91 -13.89 -14.48 -13.19
CA SER A 91 -13.28 -15.52 -14.03
C SER A 91 -12.16 -16.29 -13.31
N CYS A 92 -11.62 -15.73 -12.21
CA CYS A 92 -10.61 -16.33 -11.36
C CYS A 92 -10.88 -15.93 -9.90
N PRO A 93 -10.33 -16.61 -8.89
CA PRO A 93 -10.53 -16.23 -7.48
C PRO A 93 -10.06 -14.79 -7.22
N PRO A 94 -10.92 -13.90 -6.66
CA PRO A 94 -10.67 -12.46 -6.59
C PRO A 94 -9.47 -12.06 -5.72
N PHE A 95 -8.98 -12.92 -4.85
CA PHE A 95 -7.80 -12.69 -4.00
C PHE A 95 -6.60 -13.58 -4.38
N ALA A 96 -6.63 -14.28 -5.52
CA ALA A 96 -5.52 -15.11 -5.98
C ALA A 96 -4.37 -14.28 -6.58
N ALA A 97 -4.65 -13.05 -7.04
CA ALA A 97 -3.68 -12.19 -7.72
C ALA A 97 -3.04 -12.88 -8.95
N GLU A 98 -3.86 -13.53 -9.76
CA GLU A 98 -3.40 -14.23 -10.95
C GLU A 98 -2.86 -13.24 -11.99
N VAL A 99 -1.86 -13.69 -12.74
CA VAL A 99 -1.34 -12.96 -13.90
C VAL A 99 -1.74 -13.73 -15.16
N GLN A 100 -2.54 -13.09 -16.00
CA GLN A 100 -2.99 -13.66 -17.26
C GLN A 100 -2.83 -12.62 -18.36
N ASP A 101 -2.22 -12.98 -19.48
CA ASP A 101 -2.01 -12.12 -20.65
C ASP A 101 -1.37 -10.75 -20.34
N GLY A 102 -0.51 -10.70 -19.32
CA GLY A 102 0.18 -9.48 -18.89
C GLY A 102 -0.61 -8.57 -17.93
N PHE A 103 -1.78 -9.02 -17.48
CA PHE A 103 -2.63 -8.31 -16.52
C PHE A 103 -2.65 -9.01 -15.16
N VAL A 104 -2.68 -8.23 -14.07
CA VAL A 104 -2.94 -8.75 -12.73
C VAL A 104 -4.43 -8.70 -12.46
N TYR A 105 -5.02 -9.85 -12.17
CA TYR A 105 -6.43 -9.99 -11.85
C TYR A 105 -6.61 -10.10 -10.33
N GLY A 106 -7.53 -9.31 -9.78
CA GLY A 106 -7.88 -9.39 -8.37
C GLY A 106 -8.67 -8.19 -7.86
N ARG A 107 -9.39 -8.37 -6.75
CA ARG A 107 -10.10 -7.29 -6.07
C ARG A 107 -9.07 -6.32 -5.47
N GLY A 108 -9.24 -5.01 -5.75
CA GLY A 108 -8.28 -3.98 -5.36
C GLY A 108 -7.10 -3.79 -6.34
N ALA A 109 -7.05 -4.56 -7.45
CA ALA A 109 -5.98 -4.44 -8.44
C ALA A 109 -5.90 -3.05 -9.08
N ILE A 110 -7.00 -2.29 -9.11
CA ILE A 110 -7.04 -0.90 -9.58
C ILE A 110 -7.34 0.03 -8.42
N ASP A 111 -8.41 -0.23 -7.69
CA ASP A 111 -8.90 0.59 -6.58
C ASP A 111 -8.68 -0.11 -5.23
N SER A 112 -7.68 0.32 -4.43
CA SER A 112 -6.60 1.22 -4.83
C SER A 112 -5.22 0.62 -4.47
N LYS A 113 -5.12 -0.74 -4.31
CA LYS A 113 -3.86 -1.42 -3.95
C LYS A 113 -2.74 -1.16 -4.97
N LEU A 114 -3.09 -0.94 -6.26
CA LEU A 114 -2.10 -0.53 -7.27
C LEU A 114 -1.45 0.81 -6.89
N THR A 115 -2.25 1.79 -6.53
CA THR A 115 -1.75 3.10 -6.10
C THR A 115 -0.79 2.96 -4.93
N GLY A 116 -1.17 2.19 -3.91
CA GLY A 116 -0.33 1.89 -2.76
C GLY A 116 0.98 1.19 -3.14
N ALA A 117 0.92 0.16 -3.99
CA ALA A 117 2.11 -0.57 -4.43
C ALA A 117 3.10 0.32 -5.19
N VAL A 118 2.60 1.19 -6.08
CA VAL A 118 3.45 2.14 -6.83
C VAL A 118 4.06 3.19 -5.91
N GLN A 119 3.27 3.77 -4.99
CA GLN A 119 3.75 4.75 -4.02
C GLN A 119 4.83 4.17 -3.11
N LEU A 120 4.64 2.94 -2.62
CA LEU A 120 5.64 2.21 -1.83
C LEU A 120 6.92 1.96 -2.65
N GLN A 121 6.79 1.55 -3.92
CA GLN A 121 7.96 1.33 -4.77
C GLN A 121 8.75 2.61 -4.98
N VAL A 122 8.10 3.74 -5.21
CA VAL A 122 8.76 5.04 -5.36
C VAL A 122 9.48 5.44 -4.07
N LEU A 123 8.84 5.28 -2.91
CA LEU A 123 9.45 5.58 -1.61
C LEU A 123 10.68 4.70 -1.37
N LEU A 124 10.58 3.40 -1.61
CA LEU A 124 11.70 2.44 -1.49
C LEU A 124 12.83 2.78 -2.46
N LEU A 125 12.53 3.15 -3.69
CA LEU A 125 13.52 3.54 -4.68
C LEU A 125 14.27 4.80 -4.22
N CYS A 126 13.57 5.83 -3.73
CA CYS A 126 14.19 7.03 -3.16
C CYS A 126 15.12 6.69 -1.98
N HIS A 127 14.68 5.79 -1.11
CA HIS A 127 15.47 5.33 0.04
C HIS A 127 16.71 4.56 -0.39
N ARG A 128 16.58 3.54 -1.25
CA ARG A 128 17.68 2.69 -1.75
C ARG A 128 18.75 3.48 -2.50
N LEU A 129 18.33 4.51 -3.23
CA LEU A 129 19.22 5.40 -3.97
C LEU A 129 19.88 6.49 -3.11
N GLY A 130 19.46 6.63 -1.84
CA GLY A 130 19.96 7.68 -0.95
C GLY A 130 19.76 9.08 -1.52
N LEU A 131 18.57 9.36 -2.09
CA LEU A 131 18.32 10.65 -2.73
C LEU A 131 18.32 11.80 -1.71
N ASP A 132 18.98 12.90 -2.04
CA ASP A 132 18.93 14.15 -1.28
C ASP A 132 17.58 14.83 -1.51
N LEU A 133 16.61 14.50 -0.64
CA LEU A 133 15.25 15.04 -0.72
C LEU A 133 15.16 16.39 -0.03
N LYS A 134 14.54 17.36 -0.68
CA LYS A 134 14.25 18.69 -0.10
C LYS A 134 13.08 18.68 0.87
N ARG A 135 12.25 17.63 0.82
CA ARG A 135 11.05 17.46 1.64
C ARG A 135 10.95 16.03 2.14
N ASP A 136 10.28 15.87 3.24
CA ASP A 136 9.91 14.53 3.69
C ASP A 136 8.90 13.92 2.69
N LEU A 137 9.08 12.64 2.40
CA LEU A 137 8.03 11.82 1.81
C LEU A 137 7.33 11.07 2.93
N VAL A 138 6.05 11.30 3.08
CA VAL A 138 5.19 10.60 4.03
C VAL A 138 4.23 9.74 3.24
N LEU A 139 4.22 8.44 3.50
CA LEU A 139 3.26 7.54 2.91
C LEU A 139 2.28 7.08 3.98
N VAL A 140 0.99 7.14 3.67
CA VAL A 140 -0.10 6.62 4.49
C VAL A 140 -0.93 5.66 3.64
N ALA A 141 -1.02 4.40 4.07
CA ALA A 141 -1.96 3.44 3.54
C ALA A 141 -3.08 3.26 4.58
N ALA A 142 -4.25 3.78 4.26
CA ALA A 142 -5.36 3.95 5.19
C ALA A 142 -6.36 2.80 5.12
N ALA A 143 -7.03 2.55 6.24
CA ALA A 143 -8.21 1.70 6.32
C ALA A 143 -9.49 2.47 5.96
N ASP A 144 -10.59 1.74 5.71
CA ASP A 144 -11.97 2.23 5.77
C ASP A 144 -12.40 3.29 4.75
N GLU A 145 -11.69 3.46 3.66
CA GLU A 145 -12.06 4.44 2.64
C GLU A 145 -13.42 4.14 2.02
N GLU A 146 -13.66 2.86 1.70
CA GLU A 146 -14.88 2.35 1.06
C GLU A 146 -16.16 2.51 1.91
N ARG A 147 -16.00 2.88 3.19
CA ARG A 147 -17.10 3.11 4.15
C ARG A 147 -17.02 4.47 4.84
N GLY A 148 -16.22 5.38 4.30
CA GLY A 148 -16.15 6.78 4.72
C GLY A 148 -14.96 7.15 5.59
N GLY A 149 -14.06 6.22 5.92
CA GLY A 149 -12.76 6.52 6.53
C GLY A 149 -12.75 6.82 8.02
N VAL A 150 -13.79 6.41 8.76
CA VAL A 150 -13.90 6.64 10.22
C VAL A 150 -12.76 5.97 10.98
N TYR A 151 -12.32 4.79 10.53
CA TYR A 151 -11.17 4.06 11.09
C TYR A 151 -9.86 4.32 10.34
N GLY A 152 -9.91 5.10 9.27
CA GLY A 152 -8.82 5.50 8.40
C GLY A 152 -8.46 6.97 8.57
N MET A 153 -8.59 7.74 7.47
CA MET A 153 -8.14 9.13 7.46
C MET A 153 -8.85 10.03 8.46
N GLN A 154 -10.14 9.83 8.75
CA GLN A 154 -10.83 10.62 9.78
C GLN A 154 -10.27 10.37 11.19
N TRP A 155 -9.74 9.18 11.44
CA TRP A 155 -9.13 8.83 12.73
C TRP A 155 -7.69 9.35 12.87
N LEU A 156 -6.98 9.46 11.73
CA LEU A 156 -5.56 9.87 11.68
C LEU A 156 -5.33 11.39 11.76
N VAL A 157 -6.35 12.23 11.51
CA VAL A 157 -6.23 13.71 11.43
C VAL A 157 -6.90 14.44 12.57
#